data_e19f81cfe1440e01a23e2e2e6901e3e2
#
_entry.id   e19f81cfe1440e01a23e2e2e6901e3e2
#
_cell.length_a   1.000
_cell.length_b   1.000
_cell.length_c   1.000
_cell.angle_alpha   90.00
_cell.angle_beta   90.00
_cell.angle_gamma   90.00
#
_symmetry.space_group_name_H-M   'P 1'
#
loop_
_entity.id
_entity.type
_entity.pdbx_description
1 polymer ?
#
loop_
_entity_poly.entity_id
_entity_poly.type
_entity_poly.pdbx_seq_one_letter_code
_entity_poly.pdbx_strand_id
1 'polypeptide(L)'
;MQRSAHSQPDLRHRLVAFTAGAAIMVLTLSIAPTLGAQELSYRKGQSISAAYEGWIERLDGSRAFLFGYFNRNWEETPDIPVGPANFVAPGPRDQGQPTRFLPRRNRYVFEIPVPDGFSATDELVWTLVSAGEESKAYASLRPDYFLDNVTIMSETGALGGGLSTPAMRANRPPEIEIAGLVERIETRVGTPVILSVRVTDDGQPMSLRGLSSSSDDQPAKPINADGTLNLEEALKKPRRGTVGKQNGLHHSWFVYRAPESGRAVFDPPQISVWEDFRPWTNSPWSNFWEPPELPEDDRWIARVTFDTPGTYVLRGRADDGGLWADVDVIIDVRPVDR
;
A
#
# COMPACT_ATOMS: atom_id res chain seq x y z
N MET A 1 0.62 -51.97 79.93
CA MET A 1 -0.60 -51.26 79.41
C MET A 1 -0.26 -49.79 79.34
N GLN A 2 0.20 -49.34 78.17
CA GLN A 2 0.37 -47.90 77.85
C GLN A 2 -0.50 -47.54 76.75
N ARG A 3 -1.46 -46.64 77.01
CA ARG A 3 -2.38 -46.05 75.95
C ARG A 3 -1.66 -44.90 75.26
N SER A 4 -1.48 -45.04 74.00
CA SER A 4 -1.00 -43.99 73.10
C SER A 4 -2.13 -42.98 72.90
N ALA A 5 -1.92 -41.71 73.25
CA ALA A 5 -2.82 -40.61 72.97
C ALA A 5 -2.52 -40.06 71.54
N HIS A 6 -3.43 -40.26 70.60
CA HIS A 6 -3.39 -39.59 69.33
C HIS A 6 -3.94 -38.15 69.50
N SER A 7 -3.06 -37.15 69.36
CA SER A 7 -3.45 -35.75 69.28
C SER A 7 -3.97 -35.46 67.92
N GLN A 8 -5.23 -35.13 67.81
CA GLN A 8 -5.79 -34.58 66.59
C GLN A 8 -5.28 -33.17 66.37
N PRO A 9 -4.83 -32.81 65.15
CA PRO A 9 -4.44 -31.45 64.87
C PRO A 9 -5.66 -30.52 64.83
N ASP A 10 -5.51 -29.39 65.49
CA ASP A 10 -6.52 -28.37 65.79
C ASP A 10 -7.15 -27.82 64.47
N LEU A 11 -8.48 -27.88 64.41
CA LEU A 11 -9.29 -27.48 63.25
C LEU A 11 -9.03 -26.01 62.85
N ARG A 12 -8.58 -25.20 63.79
CA ARG A 12 -8.25 -23.77 63.62
C ARG A 12 -7.03 -23.58 62.72
N HIS A 13 -6.02 -24.42 62.75
CA HIS A 13 -4.82 -24.33 61.92
C HIS A 13 -5.11 -24.71 60.45
N ARG A 14 -6.05 -25.60 60.21
CA ARG A 14 -6.48 -25.96 58.88
C ARG A 14 -7.31 -24.86 58.18
N LEU A 15 -8.16 -24.15 58.96
CA LEU A 15 -8.93 -23.03 58.40
C LEU A 15 -8.03 -21.84 58.05
N VAL A 16 -7.02 -21.51 58.84
CA VAL A 16 -6.08 -20.41 58.55
C VAL A 16 -5.20 -20.72 57.34
N ALA A 17 -4.76 -21.97 57.18
CA ALA A 17 -3.96 -22.38 56.02
C ALA A 17 -4.78 -22.36 54.72
N PHE A 18 -6.10 -22.70 54.77
CA PHE A 18 -6.97 -22.66 53.59
C PHE A 18 -7.32 -21.23 53.19
N THR A 19 -7.56 -20.34 54.15
CA THR A 19 -7.82 -18.93 53.86
C THR A 19 -6.59 -18.18 53.34
N ALA A 20 -5.39 -18.50 53.85
CA ALA A 20 -4.14 -17.92 53.34
C ALA A 20 -3.82 -18.40 51.92
N GLY A 21 -4.06 -19.67 51.61
CA GLY A 21 -3.87 -20.23 50.27
C GLY A 21 -4.86 -19.64 49.25
N ALA A 22 -6.13 -19.45 49.62
CA ALA A 22 -7.14 -18.83 48.79
C ALA A 22 -6.87 -17.34 48.56
N ALA A 23 -6.38 -16.61 49.56
CA ALA A 23 -6.02 -15.18 49.41
C ALA A 23 -4.80 -15.00 48.49
N ILE A 24 -3.80 -15.87 48.56
CA ILE A 24 -2.64 -15.83 47.65
C ILE A 24 -3.06 -16.19 46.23
N MET A 25 -3.96 -17.15 46.02
CA MET A 25 -4.46 -17.52 44.71
C MET A 25 -5.31 -16.42 44.08
N VAL A 26 -6.11 -15.69 44.84
CA VAL A 26 -6.88 -14.53 44.37
C VAL A 26 -5.95 -13.35 44.07
N LEU A 27 -4.89 -13.14 44.86
CA LEU A 27 -3.92 -12.06 44.61
C LEU A 27 -3.07 -12.32 43.37
N THR A 28 -2.72 -13.58 43.06
CA THR A 28 -1.99 -13.93 41.85
C THR A 28 -2.88 -13.85 40.58
N LEU A 29 -4.18 -14.09 40.67
CA LEU A 29 -5.12 -13.86 39.57
C LEU A 29 -5.34 -12.35 39.29
N SER A 30 -5.18 -11.50 40.28
CA SER A 30 -5.35 -10.05 40.13
C SER A 30 -4.13 -9.35 39.52
N ILE A 31 -2.96 -10.05 39.49
CA ILE A 31 -1.69 -9.57 38.91
C ILE A 31 -1.41 -10.29 37.56
N ALA A 32 -2.35 -11.09 37.06
CA ALA A 32 -2.27 -11.49 35.67
C ALA A 32 -2.22 -10.17 34.87
N PRO A 33 -1.09 -9.85 34.19
CA PRO A 33 -1.15 -8.77 33.23
C PRO A 33 -2.33 -9.14 32.34
N THR A 34 -3.28 -8.24 32.17
CA THR A 34 -4.15 -8.30 31.03
C THR A 34 -3.20 -8.40 29.86
N LEU A 35 -3.00 -9.61 29.36
CA LEU A 35 -2.62 -9.83 27.99
C LEU A 35 -3.78 -9.22 27.19
N GLY A 36 -3.82 -7.87 27.18
CA GLY A 36 -4.46 -7.18 26.08
C GLY A 36 -3.84 -7.86 24.89
N ALA A 37 -4.62 -8.56 24.11
CA ALA A 37 -4.22 -8.96 22.79
C ALA A 37 -3.59 -7.67 22.27
N GLN A 38 -2.26 -7.64 22.11
CA GLN A 38 -1.62 -6.56 21.43
C GLN A 38 -2.30 -6.57 20.08
N GLU A 39 -3.28 -5.71 19.92
CA GLU A 39 -3.60 -5.24 18.59
C GLU A 39 -2.25 -4.78 18.09
N LEU A 40 -1.64 -5.59 17.25
CA LEU A 40 -0.45 -5.23 16.51
C LEU A 40 -0.87 -4.15 15.52
N SER A 41 -1.25 -3.02 16.09
CA SER A 41 -1.65 -1.82 15.38
C SER A 41 -0.37 -1.19 14.85
N TYR A 42 0.06 -1.64 13.69
CA TYR A 42 1.16 -1.05 12.93
C TYR A 42 0.74 0.31 12.35
N ARG A 43 0.20 1.19 13.19
CA ARG A 43 -0.20 2.51 12.72
C ARG A 43 1.01 3.32 12.30
N LYS A 44 2.06 3.32 13.12
CA LYS A 44 3.30 4.09 12.94
C LYS A 44 4.51 3.36 13.55
N GLY A 45 5.72 3.81 13.17
CA GLY A 45 6.97 3.37 13.76
C GLY A 45 7.51 2.05 13.23
N GLN A 46 6.91 1.50 12.19
CA GLN A 46 7.38 0.25 11.58
C GLN A 46 8.33 0.50 10.41
N SER A 47 9.20 -0.47 10.16
CA SER A 47 10.14 -0.43 9.05
C SER A 47 9.46 -0.62 7.69
N ILE A 48 10.19 -0.24 6.64
CA ILE A 48 9.81 -0.39 5.24
C ILE A 48 10.73 -1.43 4.61
N SER A 49 10.15 -2.40 3.92
CA SER A 49 10.89 -3.40 3.17
C SER A 49 10.94 -3.02 1.70
N ALA A 50 12.15 -2.87 1.16
CA ALA A 50 12.37 -2.76 -0.28
C ALA A 50 12.02 -4.09 -0.97
N ALA A 51 11.52 -4.03 -2.19
CA ALA A 51 11.17 -5.20 -2.97
C ALA A 51 11.68 -5.07 -4.42
N TYR A 52 12.30 -6.10 -4.92
CA TYR A 52 12.51 -6.29 -6.36
C TYR A 52 11.31 -7.06 -6.90
N GLU A 53 10.61 -6.46 -7.88
CA GLU A 53 9.40 -7.06 -8.44
C GLU A 53 9.72 -7.96 -9.65
N GLY A 54 10.77 -7.65 -10.38
CA GLY A 54 11.19 -8.35 -11.58
C GLY A 54 11.72 -7.39 -12.65
N TRP A 55 11.90 -7.90 -13.86
CA TRP A 55 12.35 -7.12 -15.00
C TRP A 55 11.44 -7.32 -16.21
N ILE A 56 11.33 -6.28 -17.01
CA ILE A 56 10.53 -6.24 -18.22
C ILE A 56 11.41 -6.02 -19.46
N GLU A 57 10.91 -6.46 -20.61
CA GLU A 57 11.45 -6.12 -21.91
C GLU A 57 10.38 -5.41 -22.73
N ARG A 58 10.71 -4.25 -23.27
CA ARG A 58 9.83 -3.45 -24.10
C ARG A 58 9.90 -3.86 -25.55
N LEU A 59 8.94 -3.38 -26.36
CA LEU A 59 8.88 -3.69 -27.80
C LEU A 59 10.11 -3.23 -28.59
N ASP A 60 10.81 -2.21 -28.11
CA ASP A 60 12.06 -1.71 -28.69
C ASP A 60 13.30 -2.50 -28.25
N GLY A 61 13.12 -3.55 -27.44
CA GLY A 61 14.18 -4.38 -26.88
C GLY A 61 14.86 -3.78 -25.65
N SER A 62 14.48 -2.59 -25.20
CA SER A 62 14.98 -2.02 -23.94
C SER A 62 14.45 -2.81 -22.74
N ARG A 63 15.27 -2.92 -21.69
CA ARG A 63 14.92 -3.65 -20.47
C ARG A 63 14.98 -2.74 -19.26
N ALA A 64 14.12 -3.00 -18.27
CA ALA A 64 14.13 -2.28 -17.02
C ALA A 64 13.84 -3.18 -15.83
N PHE A 65 14.47 -2.89 -14.71
CA PHE A 65 14.16 -3.49 -13.41
C PHE A 65 13.00 -2.72 -12.77
N LEU A 66 12.03 -3.46 -12.23
CA LEU A 66 10.89 -2.90 -11.51
C LEU A 66 11.07 -3.10 -9.99
N PHE A 67 10.83 -2.05 -9.24
CA PHE A 67 10.92 -2.05 -7.79
C PHE A 67 9.63 -1.57 -7.15
N GLY A 68 9.35 -2.12 -6.00
CA GLY A 68 8.28 -1.71 -5.11
C GLY A 68 8.73 -1.75 -3.65
N TYR A 69 7.80 -1.57 -2.74
CA TYR A 69 8.09 -1.67 -1.31
C TYR A 69 6.86 -2.06 -0.51
N PHE A 70 7.10 -2.46 0.73
CA PHE A 70 6.08 -2.67 1.74
C PHE A 70 6.36 -1.80 2.97
N ASN A 71 5.62 -0.72 3.12
CA ASN A 71 5.59 0.08 4.33
C ASN A 71 4.63 -0.58 5.31
N ARG A 72 5.15 -1.12 6.42
CA ARG A 72 4.35 -1.86 7.40
C ARG A 72 3.38 -0.98 8.19
N ASN A 73 3.53 0.34 8.10
CA ASN A 73 2.64 1.30 8.73
C ASN A 73 1.31 1.43 7.98
N TRP A 74 0.23 1.70 8.73
CA TRP A 74 -1.09 1.98 8.16
C TRP A 74 -1.32 3.47 7.92
N GLU A 75 -0.69 4.33 8.71
CA GLU A 75 -0.97 5.76 8.73
C GLU A 75 0.30 6.62 8.58
N GLU A 76 1.47 6.03 8.70
CA GLU A 76 2.72 6.76 8.58
C GLU A 76 3.26 6.70 7.15
N THR A 77 3.66 7.88 6.67
CA THR A 77 4.28 8.07 5.35
C THR A 77 5.67 8.68 5.58
N PRO A 78 6.69 7.85 5.86
CA PRO A 78 8.04 8.33 6.13
C PRO A 78 8.66 8.99 4.90
N ASP A 79 9.44 10.06 5.13
CA ASP A 79 10.32 10.68 4.15
C ASP A 79 11.75 10.19 4.39
N ILE A 80 12.35 9.52 3.41
CA ILE A 80 13.72 9.02 3.44
C ILE A 80 14.45 9.55 2.20
N PRO A 81 15.19 10.65 2.33
CA PRO A 81 15.88 11.26 1.20
C PRO A 81 16.91 10.33 0.55
N VAL A 82 17.18 10.53 -0.72
CA VAL A 82 18.31 9.86 -1.40
C VAL A 82 19.59 10.18 -0.66
N GLY A 83 20.32 9.14 -0.27
CA GLY A 83 21.52 9.27 0.54
C GLY A 83 21.93 7.93 1.17
N PRO A 84 22.61 7.95 2.34
CA PRO A 84 23.07 6.71 2.98
C PRO A 84 21.93 5.75 3.37
N ALA A 85 20.72 6.28 3.61
CA ALA A 85 19.55 5.50 4.02
C ALA A 85 18.62 5.10 2.85
N ASN A 86 18.87 5.61 1.63
CA ASN A 86 18.06 5.32 0.44
C ASN A 86 18.90 5.52 -0.81
N PHE A 87 19.47 4.45 -1.33
CA PHE A 87 20.33 4.49 -2.50
C PHE A 87 20.31 3.19 -3.31
N VAL A 88 20.67 3.31 -4.57
CA VAL A 88 20.87 2.18 -5.47
C VAL A 88 22.34 2.07 -5.85
N ALA A 89 22.83 0.86 -5.98
CA ALA A 89 24.20 0.56 -6.42
C ALA A 89 24.25 -0.74 -7.27
N PRO A 90 25.15 -0.85 -8.25
CA PRO A 90 26.15 0.15 -8.69
C PRO A 90 25.53 1.34 -9.42
N GLY A 91 26.34 2.36 -9.63
CA GLY A 91 25.97 3.57 -10.35
C GLY A 91 25.66 4.77 -9.44
N PRO A 92 24.98 5.81 -9.93
CA PRO A 92 24.57 6.96 -9.16
C PRO A 92 23.66 6.52 -7.99
N ARG A 93 23.76 7.17 -6.84
CA ARG A 93 22.89 6.86 -5.69
C ARG A 93 21.43 7.15 -5.95
N ASP A 94 21.15 8.18 -6.76
CA ASP A 94 19.81 8.51 -7.25
C ASP A 94 19.63 7.84 -8.63
N GLN A 95 18.73 6.89 -8.68
CA GLN A 95 18.32 6.20 -9.91
C GLN A 95 16.79 6.22 -10.06
N GLY A 96 16.15 7.26 -9.54
CA GLY A 96 14.72 7.45 -9.69
C GLY A 96 13.87 6.95 -8.51
N GLN A 97 14.47 6.36 -7.46
CA GLN A 97 13.72 5.83 -6.32
C GLN A 97 12.91 6.92 -5.58
N PRO A 98 11.77 6.54 -4.92
CA PRO A 98 10.99 7.48 -4.13
C PRO A 98 11.75 7.98 -2.91
N THR A 99 11.36 9.15 -2.40
CA THR A 99 11.78 9.62 -1.07
C THR A 99 10.63 9.62 -0.07
N ARG A 100 9.39 9.56 -0.55
CA ARG A 100 8.19 9.44 0.28
C ARG A 100 7.58 8.05 0.13
N PHE A 101 7.35 7.39 1.26
CA PHE A 101 6.92 6.01 1.30
C PHE A 101 5.47 5.91 1.78
N LEU A 102 4.55 5.77 0.85
CA LEU A 102 3.12 5.61 1.12
C LEU A 102 2.84 4.34 1.94
N PRO A 103 1.72 4.27 2.68
CA PRO A 103 1.39 3.11 3.49
C PRO A 103 1.30 1.80 2.69
N ARG A 104 1.49 0.69 3.37
CA ARG A 104 1.24 -0.68 2.92
C ARG A 104 2.03 -1.09 1.67
N ARG A 105 1.48 -2.01 0.88
CA ARG A 105 2.13 -2.57 -0.31
C ARG A 105 1.98 -1.61 -1.48
N ASN A 106 3.11 -1.18 -2.01
CA ASN A 106 3.23 -0.40 -3.23
C ASN A 106 4.05 -1.20 -4.23
N ARG A 107 3.39 -1.72 -5.26
CA ARG A 107 4.01 -2.51 -6.32
C ARG A 107 4.45 -1.61 -7.46
N TYR A 108 5.53 -1.97 -8.12
CA TYR A 108 5.95 -1.33 -9.38
C TYR A 108 6.02 0.20 -9.25
N VAL A 109 6.72 0.67 -8.20
CA VAL A 109 6.76 2.10 -7.85
C VAL A 109 7.71 2.87 -8.74
N PHE A 110 8.83 2.26 -9.10
CA PHE A 110 9.80 2.86 -10.00
C PHE A 110 10.53 1.79 -10.80
N GLU A 111 11.10 2.23 -11.89
CA GLU A 111 11.89 1.40 -12.77
C GLU A 111 13.29 1.98 -12.95
N ILE A 112 14.25 1.09 -13.17
CA ILE A 112 15.62 1.45 -13.51
C ILE A 112 15.95 0.77 -14.82
N PRO A 113 16.33 1.52 -15.87
CA PRO A 113 16.83 0.92 -17.11
C PRO A 113 17.99 -0.03 -16.81
N VAL A 114 17.99 -1.20 -17.44
CA VAL A 114 19.10 -2.13 -17.31
C VAL A 114 20.35 -1.49 -17.92
N PRO A 115 21.45 -1.36 -17.15
CA PRO A 115 22.67 -0.76 -17.66
C PRO A 115 23.25 -1.52 -18.85
N ASP A 116 23.94 -0.81 -19.75
CA ASP A 116 24.62 -1.43 -20.86
C ASP A 116 25.67 -2.46 -20.37
N GLY A 117 25.67 -3.62 -20.99
CA GLY A 117 26.58 -4.69 -20.63
C GLY A 117 26.22 -5.46 -19.34
N PHE A 118 25.08 -5.17 -18.72
CA PHE A 118 24.61 -5.89 -17.54
C PHE A 118 24.33 -7.36 -17.85
N SER A 119 25.02 -8.26 -17.16
CA SER A 119 24.93 -9.70 -17.38
C SER A 119 23.96 -10.40 -16.44
N ALA A 120 23.67 -11.67 -16.70
CA ALA A 120 22.80 -12.48 -15.84
C ALA A 120 23.38 -12.74 -14.43
N THR A 121 24.69 -12.49 -14.23
CA THR A 121 25.39 -12.67 -12.95
C THR A 121 25.54 -11.36 -12.17
N ASP A 122 25.22 -10.23 -12.79
CA ASP A 122 25.30 -8.93 -12.13
C ASP A 122 24.05 -8.67 -11.30
N GLU A 123 24.22 -7.86 -10.28
CA GLU A 123 23.12 -7.44 -9.40
C GLU A 123 23.10 -5.92 -9.24
N LEU A 124 21.90 -5.35 -9.29
CA LEU A 124 21.62 -3.98 -8.90
C LEU A 124 20.88 -4.02 -7.56
N VAL A 125 21.37 -3.28 -6.57
CA VAL A 125 20.86 -3.38 -5.20
C VAL A 125 20.28 -2.05 -4.75
N TRP A 126 18.99 -2.03 -4.42
CA TRP A 126 18.38 -0.91 -3.72
C TRP A 126 18.45 -1.15 -2.22
N THR A 127 19.13 -0.25 -1.52
CA THR A 127 19.25 -0.29 -0.05
C THR A 127 18.37 0.81 0.56
N LEU A 128 17.57 0.42 1.52
CA LEU A 128 16.66 1.28 2.28
C LEU A 128 16.82 1.04 3.78
N VAL A 129 17.06 2.11 4.55
CA VAL A 129 17.14 2.04 6.02
C VAL A 129 15.97 2.84 6.59
N SER A 130 15.14 2.20 7.40
CA SER A 130 13.96 2.80 8.03
C SER A 130 13.72 2.21 9.40
N ALA A 131 13.31 3.02 10.37
CA ALA A 131 13.09 2.60 11.77
C ALA A 131 14.27 1.78 12.36
N GLY A 132 15.50 2.09 11.95
CA GLY A 132 16.72 1.38 12.42
C GLY A 132 16.99 0.04 11.74
N GLU A 133 16.18 -0.39 10.78
CA GLU A 133 16.35 -1.62 10.03
C GLU A 133 16.80 -1.35 8.58
N GLU A 134 17.79 -2.12 8.12
CA GLU A 134 18.22 -2.12 6.72
C GLU A 134 17.45 -3.18 5.93
N SER A 135 16.93 -2.80 4.76
CA SER A 135 16.31 -3.68 3.79
C SER A 135 16.97 -3.53 2.43
N LYS A 136 17.22 -4.64 1.75
CA LYS A 136 17.84 -4.66 0.42
C LYS A 136 16.97 -5.41 -0.57
N ALA A 137 16.83 -4.86 -1.77
CA ALA A 137 16.21 -5.50 -2.90
C ALA A 137 17.27 -5.73 -3.99
N TYR A 138 17.45 -6.98 -4.37
CA TYR A 138 18.49 -7.42 -5.32
C TYR A 138 17.86 -7.68 -6.68
N ALA A 139 18.16 -6.85 -7.66
CA ALA A 139 17.67 -6.99 -9.02
C ALA A 139 18.67 -7.71 -9.91
N SER A 140 18.20 -8.63 -10.73
CA SER A 140 18.98 -9.39 -11.66
C SER A 140 18.17 -9.76 -12.91
N LEU A 141 18.83 -10.11 -13.99
CA LEU A 141 18.20 -10.59 -15.24
C LEU A 141 17.93 -12.10 -15.24
N ARG A 142 17.73 -12.71 -14.08
CA ARG A 142 17.38 -14.12 -14.03
C ARG A 142 16.01 -14.33 -14.68
N PRO A 143 15.84 -15.38 -15.50
CA PRO A 143 14.59 -15.67 -16.19
C PRO A 143 13.37 -15.80 -15.25
N ASP A 144 13.60 -16.28 -14.02
CA ASP A 144 12.55 -16.45 -13.00
C ASP A 144 11.89 -15.12 -12.58
N TYR A 145 12.55 -14.00 -12.85
CA TYR A 145 12.05 -12.64 -12.52
C TYR A 145 11.55 -11.88 -13.76
N PHE A 146 11.46 -12.57 -14.91
CA PHE A 146 10.86 -11.94 -16.09
C PHE A 146 9.36 -11.70 -15.89
N LEU A 147 8.93 -10.47 -16.20
CA LEU A 147 7.54 -10.05 -16.11
C LEU A 147 7.03 -9.66 -17.49
N ASP A 148 5.92 -10.27 -17.88
CA ASP A 148 5.07 -9.79 -18.95
C ASP A 148 3.77 -9.17 -18.38
N ASN A 149 2.98 -8.54 -19.24
CA ASN A 149 1.73 -7.93 -18.82
C ASN A 149 0.76 -8.93 -18.16
N VAL A 150 0.78 -10.19 -18.59
CA VAL A 150 -0.10 -11.23 -18.03
C VAL A 150 0.32 -11.55 -16.59
N THR A 151 1.64 -11.67 -16.35
CA THR A 151 2.18 -11.89 -15.00
C THR A 151 1.87 -10.71 -14.09
N ILE A 152 2.10 -9.48 -14.56
CA ILE A 152 1.79 -8.26 -13.82
C ILE A 152 0.31 -8.20 -13.45
N MET A 153 -0.60 -8.43 -14.40
CA MET A 153 -2.05 -8.42 -14.16
C MET A 153 -2.49 -9.55 -13.22
N SER A 154 -1.81 -10.69 -13.23
CA SER A 154 -2.05 -11.78 -12.28
C SER A 154 -1.66 -11.36 -10.86
N GLU A 155 -0.50 -10.70 -10.70
CA GLU A 155 0.01 -10.20 -9.42
C GLU A 155 -0.86 -9.05 -8.86
N THR A 156 -1.41 -8.20 -9.71
CA THR A 156 -2.35 -7.15 -9.29
C THR A 156 -3.76 -7.66 -9.03
N GLY A 157 -4.06 -8.90 -9.41
CA GLY A 157 -5.36 -9.54 -9.20
C GLY A 157 -6.38 -9.30 -10.31
N ALA A 158 -6.04 -8.55 -11.36
CA ALA A 158 -6.96 -8.23 -12.47
C ALA A 158 -7.43 -9.48 -13.23
N LEU A 159 -6.60 -10.50 -13.35
CA LEU A 159 -6.92 -11.78 -14.01
C LEU A 159 -7.48 -12.84 -13.04
N GLY A 160 -7.74 -12.47 -11.77
CA GLY A 160 -8.23 -13.41 -10.77
C GLY A 160 -9.69 -13.80 -10.94
N GLY A 161 -10.11 -14.84 -10.20
CA GLY A 161 -11.53 -15.22 -10.12
C GLY A 161 -12.16 -15.72 -11.41
N GLY A 162 -11.39 -16.22 -12.38
CA GLY A 162 -11.90 -16.70 -13.66
C GLY A 162 -12.21 -15.60 -14.68
N LEU A 163 -11.77 -14.38 -14.43
CA LEU A 163 -11.98 -13.22 -15.32
C LEU A 163 -11.02 -13.19 -16.52
N SER A 164 -9.97 -14.03 -16.55
CA SER A 164 -8.99 -14.04 -17.63
C SER A 164 -9.61 -14.43 -18.99
N THR A 165 -9.62 -13.50 -19.92
CA THR A 165 -10.02 -13.70 -21.31
C THR A 165 -8.86 -13.39 -22.25
N PRO A 166 -8.90 -13.79 -23.54
CA PRO A 166 -7.89 -13.38 -24.50
C PRO A 166 -7.77 -11.85 -24.65
N ALA A 167 -8.88 -11.11 -24.60
CA ALA A 167 -8.90 -9.65 -24.65
C ALA A 167 -8.18 -9.04 -23.44
N MET A 168 -8.49 -9.49 -22.23
CA MET A 168 -7.81 -9.03 -21.03
C MET A 168 -6.31 -9.34 -21.02
N ARG A 169 -5.90 -10.48 -21.59
CA ARG A 169 -4.47 -10.81 -21.70
C ARG A 169 -3.74 -9.97 -22.75
N ALA A 170 -4.47 -9.34 -23.67
CA ALA A 170 -3.94 -8.42 -24.67
C ALA A 170 -3.98 -6.95 -24.20
N ASN A 171 -4.35 -6.70 -22.96
CA ASN A 171 -4.40 -5.38 -22.34
C ASN A 171 -3.10 -4.60 -22.53
N ARG A 172 -3.21 -3.31 -22.69
CA ARG A 172 -2.10 -2.35 -22.78
C ARG A 172 -2.21 -1.35 -21.61
N PRO A 173 -1.09 -0.85 -21.11
CA PRO A 173 -1.12 0.22 -20.12
C PRO A 173 -1.89 1.44 -20.65
N PRO A 174 -2.60 2.17 -19.76
CA PRO A 174 -3.18 3.47 -20.12
C PRO A 174 -2.13 4.44 -20.65
N GLU A 175 -2.56 5.41 -21.45
CA GLU A 175 -1.70 6.49 -21.94
C GLU A 175 -2.05 7.79 -21.22
N ILE A 176 -1.03 8.52 -20.73
CA ILE A 176 -1.19 9.80 -20.04
C ILE A 176 -0.59 10.92 -20.92
N GLU A 177 -1.40 11.90 -21.25
CA GLU A 177 -0.97 13.14 -21.89
C GLU A 177 -1.10 14.31 -20.93
N ILE A 178 0.02 15.01 -20.69
CA ILE A 178 0.03 16.22 -19.86
C ILE A 178 -0.44 17.41 -20.74
N ALA A 179 -1.70 17.77 -20.63
CA ALA A 179 -2.25 18.88 -21.39
C ALA A 179 -1.74 20.24 -20.87
N GLY A 180 -0.75 20.81 -21.53
CA GLY A 180 -0.25 22.17 -21.22
C GLY A 180 0.51 22.32 -19.90
N LEU A 181 0.79 21.22 -19.21
CA LEU A 181 1.67 21.22 -18.04
C LEU A 181 3.13 21.20 -18.50
N VAL A 182 3.91 22.11 -17.97
CA VAL A 182 5.36 22.05 -18.05
C VAL A 182 5.86 21.02 -17.03
N GLU A 183 6.92 20.29 -17.36
CA GLU A 183 7.54 19.30 -16.48
C GLU A 183 7.94 19.88 -15.11
N ARG A 184 8.06 21.22 -15.00
CA ARG A 184 8.43 21.95 -13.80
C ARG A 184 7.56 23.20 -13.62
N ILE A 185 6.93 23.32 -12.46
CA ILE A 185 6.03 24.42 -12.10
C ILE A 185 6.60 25.13 -10.87
N GLU A 186 6.61 26.47 -10.88
CA GLU A 186 6.93 27.28 -9.72
C GLU A 186 5.64 27.77 -9.05
N THR A 187 5.57 27.66 -7.74
CA THR A 187 4.46 28.17 -6.92
C THR A 187 4.96 28.67 -5.58
N ARG A 188 4.04 29.10 -4.71
CA ARG A 188 4.32 29.54 -3.32
C ARG A 188 3.51 28.70 -2.35
N VAL A 189 4.01 28.62 -1.13
CA VAL A 189 3.26 28.01 -0.02
C VAL A 189 1.84 28.60 0.04
N GLY A 190 0.83 27.74 0.13
CA GLY A 190 -0.58 28.10 0.18
C GLY A 190 -1.20 28.50 -1.15
N THR A 191 -0.43 28.67 -2.23
CA THR A 191 -0.96 28.95 -3.57
C THR A 191 -1.28 27.66 -4.29
N PRO A 192 -2.54 27.43 -4.74
CA PRO A 192 -2.92 26.19 -5.40
C PRO A 192 -2.33 26.12 -6.83
N VAL A 193 -1.91 24.91 -7.20
CA VAL A 193 -1.53 24.52 -8.56
C VAL A 193 -2.63 23.63 -9.13
N ILE A 194 -3.01 23.87 -10.38
CA ILE A 194 -3.95 23.01 -11.10
C ILE A 194 -3.15 22.00 -11.93
N LEU A 195 -3.43 20.73 -11.69
CA LEU A 195 -2.89 19.60 -12.44
C LEU A 195 -3.99 19.09 -13.38
N SER A 196 -3.69 18.96 -14.65
CA SER A 196 -4.63 18.45 -15.65
C SER A 196 -3.92 17.47 -16.57
N VAL A 197 -4.43 16.26 -16.64
CA VAL A 197 -3.94 15.21 -17.54
C VAL A 197 -5.10 14.65 -18.34
N ARG A 198 -4.84 14.26 -19.57
CA ARG A 198 -5.73 13.44 -20.36
C ARG A 198 -5.27 11.99 -20.24
N VAL A 199 -6.22 11.09 -20.00
CA VAL A 199 -5.92 9.65 -19.88
C VAL A 199 -6.79 8.90 -20.86
N THR A 200 -6.15 8.10 -21.72
CA THR A 200 -6.83 7.20 -22.65
C THR A 200 -6.42 5.75 -22.37
N ASP A 201 -7.30 4.81 -22.74
CA ASP A 201 -7.12 3.39 -22.45
C ASP A 201 -7.80 2.54 -23.54
N ASP A 202 -7.41 1.29 -23.68
CA ASP A 202 -8.02 0.35 -24.63
C ASP A 202 -9.34 -0.28 -24.12
N GLY A 203 -9.74 0.06 -22.88
CA GLY A 203 -10.96 -0.43 -22.23
C GLY A 203 -10.79 -1.84 -21.64
N GLN A 204 -9.57 -2.31 -21.48
CA GLN A 204 -9.25 -3.57 -20.84
C GLN A 204 -8.36 -3.35 -19.58
N PRO A 205 -8.55 -4.16 -18.55
CA PRO A 205 -9.66 -5.09 -18.34
C PRO A 205 -10.99 -4.37 -18.17
N MET A 206 -12.07 -4.95 -18.71
CA MET A 206 -13.38 -4.31 -18.63
C MET A 206 -13.71 -3.89 -17.20
N SER A 207 -14.17 -2.65 -17.06
CA SER A 207 -14.65 -2.15 -15.77
C SER A 207 -15.79 -3.03 -15.25
N LEU A 208 -15.69 -3.44 -13.99
CA LEU A 208 -16.77 -4.13 -13.28
C LEU A 208 -17.84 -3.15 -12.76
N ARG A 209 -17.69 -1.86 -13.06
CA ARG A 209 -18.65 -0.83 -12.69
C ARG A 209 -20.02 -1.15 -13.31
N GLY A 210 -21.05 -1.08 -12.49
CA GLY A 210 -22.41 -1.36 -12.92
C GLY A 210 -22.78 -2.84 -13.09
N LEU A 211 -21.82 -3.77 -13.10
CA LEU A 211 -22.12 -5.21 -13.04
C LEU A 211 -22.61 -5.64 -11.64
N SER A 212 -22.32 -4.82 -10.64
CA SER A 212 -22.76 -4.98 -9.25
C SER A 212 -24.10 -4.31 -8.93
N SER A 213 -24.75 -3.68 -9.90
CA SER A 213 -25.90 -2.79 -9.68
C SER A 213 -27.28 -3.45 -9.76
N SER A 214 -27.38 -4.79 -9.77
CA SER A 214 -28.62 -5.39 -9.31
C SER A 214 -28.73 -5.15 -7.81
N SER A 215 -29.67 -4.31 -7.38
CA SER A 215 -29.91 -3.90 -6.01
C SER A 215 -30.07 -5.06 -5.02
N ASP A 216 -30.34 -6.26 -5.51
CA ASP A 216 -30.48 -7.49 -4.72
C ASP A 216 -29.14 -8.23 -4.50
N ASP A 217 -28.06 -7.74 -5.11
CA ASP A 217 -26.80 -8.46 -5.18
C ASP A 217 -25.63 -7.77 -4.48
N GLN A 218 -25.81 -6.60 -3.86
CA GLN A 218 -24.77 -6.01 -3.02
C GLN A 218 -24.59 -6.86 -1.76
N PRO A 219 -23.36 -7.30 -1.43
CA PRO A 219 -23.13 -7.93 -0.15
C PRO A 219 -23.51 -6.93 0.93
N ALA A 220 -24.47 -7.29 1.77
CA ALA A 220 -24.76 -6.52 2.95
C ALA A 220 -23.44 -6.31 3.71
N LYS A 221 -23.22 -5.10 4.20
CA LYS A 221 -22.03 -4.83 5.03
C LYS A 221 -22.13 -5.75 6.24
N PRO A 222 -21.07 -6.54 6.54
CA PRO A 222 -21.12 -7.41 7.71
C PRO A 222 -21.00 -6.62 9.03
N ILE A 223 -21.43 -5.37 9.01
CA ILE A 223 -21.47 -4.46 10.15
C ILE A 223 -22.87 -3.87 10.18
N ASN A 224 -23.53 -4.02 11.32
CA ASN A 224 -24.81 -3.40 11.62
C ASN A 224 -24.67 -1.87 11.70
N ALA A 225 -25.79 -1.15 11.64
CA ALA A 225 -25.82 0.32 11.75
C ALA A 225 -25.24 0.84 13.07
N ASP A 226 -25.21 0.03 14.12
CA ASP A 226 -24.64 0.33 15.44
C ASP A 226 -23.13 0.04 15.54
N GLY A 227 -22.50 -0.39 14.43
CA GLY A 227 -21.07 -0.73 14.39
C GLY A 227 -20.72 -2.15 14.85
N THR A 228 -21.70 -2.97 15.24
CA THR A 228 -21.47 -4.36 15.64
C THR A 228 -21.33 -5.29 14.43
N LEU A 229 -20.57 -6.40 14.59
CA LEU A 229 -20.38 -7.39 13.55
C LEU A 229 -21.68 -8.18 13.31
N ASN A 230 -22.16 -8.19 12.08
CA ASN A 230 -23.24 -9.07 11.64
C ASN A 230 -22.61 -10.41 11.22
N LEU A 231 -22.68 -11.41 12.11
CA LEU A 231 -22.07 -12.73 11.88
C LEU A 231 -22.73 -13.49 10.72
N GLU A 232 -24.04 -13.32 10.52
CA GLU A 232 -24.74 -13.97 9.41
C GLU A 232 -24.20 -13.48 8.07
N GLU A 233 -24.05 -12.17 7.91
CA GLU A 233 -23.48 -11.58 6.70
C GLU A 233 -21.98 -11.88 6.57
N ALA A 234 -21.24 -11.88 7.67
CA ALA A 234 -19.80 -12.17 7.67
C ALA A 234 -19.49 -13.62 7.27
N LEU A 235 -20.40 -14.56 7.52
CA LEU A 235 -20.25 -15.98 7.19
C LEU A 235 -20.76 -16.34 5.79
N LYS A 236 -21.39 -15.41 5.07
CA LYS A 236 -21.79 -15.66 3.68
C LYS A 236 -20.55 -15.86 2.82
N LYS A 237 -20.67 -16.74 1.83
CA LYS A 237 -19.57 -17.00 0.90
C LYS A 237 -19.14 -15.70 0.22
N PRO A 238 -17.84 -15.37 0.23
CA PRO A 238 -17.35 -14.15 -0.41
C PRO A 238 -17.61 -14.20 -1.91
N ARG A 239 -17.95 -13.06 -2.49
CA ARG A 239 -18.20 -12.95 -3.94
C ARG A 239 -16.92 -12.88 -4.74
N ARG A 240 -15.83 -12.40 -4.14
CA ARG A 240 -14.50 -12.42 -4.75
C ARG A 240 -13.72 -13.63 -4.29
N GLY A 241 -13.15 -14.33 -5.24
CA GLY A 241 -12.22 -15.42 -4.94
C GLY A 241 -10.84 -14.92 -4.49
N THR A 242 -10.48 -13.69 -4.85
CA THR A 242 -9.18 -13.07 -4.53
C THR A 242 -9.36 -11.64 -4.05
N VAL A 243 -8.47 -11.21 -3.15
CA VAL A 243 -8.34 -9.82 -2.73
C VAL A 243 -7.46 -9.10 -3.76
N GLY A 244 -7.88 -7.97 -4.27
CA GLY A 244 -7.11 -7.24 -5.27
C GLY A 244 -7.79 -5.95 -5.70
N LYS A 245 -7.17 -5.26 -6.63
CA LYS A 245 -7.72 -4.07 -7.26
C LYS A 245 -8.99 -4.39 -8.04
N GLN A 246 -9.86 -3.39 -8.14
CA GLN A 246 -10.98 -3.42 -9.07
C GLN A 246 -10.49 -3.06 -10.47
N ASN A 247 -11.00 -3.77 -11.46
CA ASN A 247 -10.79 -3.41 -12.85
C ASN A 247 -11.55 -2.13 -13.18
N GLY A 248 -10.91 -1.26 -13.90
CA GLY A 248 -11.47 -0.01 -14.42
C GLY A 248 -10.55 1.16 -14.27
N LEU A 249 -10.47 1.94 -15.34
CA LEU A 249 -9.60 3.10 -15.47
C LEU A 249 -9.88 4.14 -14.39
N HIS A 250 -8.82 4.59 -13.74
CA HIS A 250 -8.82 5.73 -12.84
C HIS A 250 -7.47 6.42 -12.84
N HIS A 251 -7.43 7.64 -12.34
CA HIS A 251 -6.20 8.41 -12.21
C HIS A 251 -6.07 8.96 -10.79
N SER A 252 -4.84 9.00 -10.28
CA SER A 252 -4.53 9.56 -8.96
C SER A 252 -3.20 10.28 -8.94
N TRP A 253 -3.19 11.46 -8.33
CA TRP A 253 -1.97 12.16 -7.98
C TRP A 253 -1.50 11.80 -6.58
N PHE A 254 -0.20 11.66 -6.40
CA PHE A 254 0.41 11.49 -5.08
C PHE A 254 1.80 12.12 -5.02
N VAL A 255 2.28 12.34 -3.80
CA VAL A 255 3.62 12.86 -3.58
C VAL A 255 4.62 11.72 -3.67
N TYR A 256 5.48 11.76 -4.66
CA TYR A 256 6.54 10.78 -4.90
C TYR A 256 7.84 11.14 -4.20
N ARG A 257 8.20 12.45 -4.26
CA ARG A 257 9.31 13.03 -3.52
C ARG A 257 8.88 14.35 -2.89
N ALA A 258 9.37 14.63 -1.69
CA ALA A 258 9.08 15.86 -0.97
C ALA A 258 10.28 16.31 -0.14
N PRO A 259 10.34 17.59 0.24
CA PRO A 259 11.17 18.02 1.35
C PRO A 259 10.71 17.32 2.64
N GLU A 260 11.61 17.21 3.62
CA GLU A 260 11.30 16.58 4.90
C GLU A 260 10.05 17.20 5.55
N SER A 261 9.12 16.36 5.94
CA SER A 261 7.83 16.73 6.53
C SER A 261 6.92 17.61 5.65
N GLY A 262 7.28 17.85 4.40
CA GLY A 262 6.46 18.62 3.47
C GLY A 262 5.13 17.92 3.16
N ARG A 263 4.03 18.68 3.14
CA ARG A 263 2.69 18.14 2.85
C ARG A 263 2.12 18.79 1.60
N ALA A 264 1.36 17.97 0.87
CA ALA A 264 0.54 18.41 -0.24
C ALA A 264 -0.90 17.98 0.02
N VAL A 265 -1.84 18.89 -0.19
CA VAL A 265 -3.27 18.63 -0.05
C VAL A 265 -3.90 18.72 -1.42
N PHE A 266 -4.58 17.65 -1.82
CA PHE A 266 -5.27 17.55 -3.11
C PHE A 266 -6.77 17.80 -2.96
N ASP A 267 -7.34 18.46 -3.94
CA ASP A 267 -8.77 18.69 -4.10
C ASP A 267 -9.16 18.40 -5.57
N PRO A 268 -9.97 17.38 -5.84
CA PRO A 268 -10.56 16.44 -4.87
C PRO A 268 -9.52 15.52 -4.20
N PRO A 269 -9.87 14.90 -3.04
CA PRO A 269 -9.04 13.89 -2.42
C PRO A 269 -8.74 12.76 -3.42
N GLN A 270 -7.48 12.34 -3.46
CA GLN A 270 -7.03 11.35 -4.42
C GLN A 270 -7.25 9.92 -3.94
N ILE A 271 -7.46 9.01 -4.88
CA ILE A 271 -7.58 7.58 -4.62
C ILE A 271 -6.22 7.04 -4.18
N SER A 272 -6.22 6.16 -3.18
CA SER A 272 -5.01 5.51 -2.71
C SER A 272 -4.44 4.56 -3.77
N VAL A 273 -3.17 4.74 -4.12
CA VAL A 273 -2.48 3.90 -5.12
C VAL A 273 -1.86 2.63 -4.52
N TRP A 274 -2.00 2.41 -3.22
CA TRP A 274 -1.47 1.25 -2.51
C TRP A 274 -2.55 0.25 -2.15
N GLU A 275 -2.15 -1.00 -1.92
CA GLU A 275 -3.04 -2.06 -1.46
C GLU A 275 -3.39 -1.86 0.02
N ASP A 276 -4.68 -1.84 0.33
CA ASP A 276 -5.19 -1.73 1.69
C ASP A 276 -5.97 -3.00 2.06
N PHE A 277 -5.37 -3.81 2.95
CA PHE A 277 -5.93 -5.08 3.41
C PHE A 277 -6.62 -4.97 4.77
N ARG A 278 -6.94 -3.77 5.23
CA ARG A 278 -7.70 -3.62 6.47
C ARG A 278 -9.06 -4.31 6.35
N PRO A 279 -9.63 -4.79 7.47
CA PRO A 279 -10.99 -5.30 7.49
C PRO A 279 -11.93 -4.32 6.77
N TRP A 280 -12.81 -4.84 5.93
CA TRP A 280 -13.81 -4.09 5.15
C TRP A 280 -13.24 -3.22 4.01
N THR A 281 -11.92 -3.20 3.87
CA THR A 281 -11.26 -2.61 2.73
C THR A 281 -10.78 -3.69 1.79
N ASN A 282 -10.56 -3.99 0.80
CA ASN A 282 -10.01 -5.11 -0.01
C ASN A 282 -10.25 -6.54 0.50
N SER A 283 -11.17 -6.76 1.42
CA SER A 283 -11.49 -8.12 1.84
C SER A 283 -12.53 -8.76 0.90
N PRO A 284 -12.60 -10.10 0.81
CA PRO A 284 -13.63 -10.78 0.02
C PRO A 284 -15.06 -10.45 0.46
N TRP A 285 -15.25 -9.98 1.68
CA TRP A 285 -16.55 -9.60 2.26
C TRP A 285 -16.83 -8.11 2.23
N SER A 286 -15.85 -7.27 1.83
CA SER A 286 -16.08 -5.84 1.69
C SER A 286 -16.89 -5.53 0.43
N ASN A 287 -17.56 -4.39 0.44
CA ASN A 287 -18.13 -3.85 -0.79
C ASN A 287 -17.03 -3.69 -1.83
N PHE A 288 -17.36 -3.89 -3.08
CA PHE A 288 -16.45 -3.55 -4.15
C PHE A 288 -16.16 -2.05 -4.10
N TRP A 289 -14.90 -1.68 -4.16
CA TRP A 289 -14.53 -0.34 -4.55
C TRP A 289 -14.83 -0.21 -6.05
N GLU A 290 -15.61 0.77 -6.41
CA GLU A 290 -15.90 1.04 -7.81
C GLU A 290 -14.96 2.14 -8.31
N PRO A 291 -14.36 1.98 -9.50
CA PRO A 291 -13.64 3.07 -10.12
C PRO A 291 -14.54 4.30 -10.27
N PRO A 292 -14.01 5.52 -10.18
CA PRO A 292 -14.80 6.73 -10.39
C PRO A 292 -15.41 6.78 -11.80
N GLU A 293 -16.40 7.65 -12.00
CA GLU A 293 -16.87 7.95 -13.35
C GLU A 293 -15.75 8.57 -14.18
N LEU A 294 -15.63 8.07 -15.42
CA LEU A 294 -14.67 8.65 -16.34
C LEU A 294 -15.13 10.08 -16.68
N PRO A 295 -14.21 11.06 -16.70
CA PRO A 295 -14.52 12.39 -17.21
C PRO A 295 -14.99 12.33 -18.67
N GLU A 296 -15.99 13.12 -19.04
CA GLU A 296 -16.55 13.14 -20.42
C GLU A 296 -15.52 13.49 -21.50
N ASP A 297 -14.48 14.25 -21.13
CA ASP A 297 -13.42 14.71 -22.03
C ASP A 297 -12.06 14.01 -21.76
N ASP A 298 -12.06 12.89 -21.03
CA ASP A 298 -10.89 12.12 -20.61
C ASP A 298 -9.89 12.93 -19.76
N ARG A 299 -10.30 14.10 -19.24
CA ARG A 299 -9.44 14.99 -18.46
C ARG A 299 -9.64 14.82 -16.97
N TRP A 300 -8.55 14.50 -16.30
CA TRP A 300 -8.49 14.41 -14.86
C TRP A 300 -7.86 15.66 -14.29
N ILE A 301 -8.63 16.39 -13.49
CA ILE A 301 -8.22 17.67 -12.93
C ILE A 301 -8.13 17.53 -11.42
N ALA A 302 -7.01 17.98 -10.85
CA ALA A 302 -6.81 18.13 -9.43
C ALA A 302 -6.18 19.47 -9.11
N ARG A 303 -6.51 20.01 -7.95
CA ARG A 303 -5.84 21.16 -7.35
C ARG A 303 -4.95 20.66 -6.23
N VAL A 304 -3.71 21.16 -6.14
CA VAL A 304 -2.80 20.82 -5.07
C VAL A 304 -2.26 22.06 -4.40
N THR A 305 -2.16 22.03 -3.08
CA THR A 305 -1.62 23.11 -2.24
C THR A 305 -0.54 22.56 -1.32
N PHE A 306 0.53 23.32 -1.12
CA PHE A 306 1.69 22.92 -0.33
C PHE A 306 1.83 23.78 0.92
N ASP A 307 2.23 23.19 2.05
CA ASP A 307 2.41 23.88 3.33
C ASP A 307 3.88 24.22 3.64
N THR A 308 4.82 23.63 2.94
CA THR A 308 6.27 23.72 3.20
C THR A 308 7.00 24.08 1.90
N PRO A 309 7.95 25.02 1.92
CA PRO A 309 8.77 25.33 0.75
C PRO A 309 9.75 24.19 0.44
N GLY A 310 10.08 24.04 -0.84
CA GLY A 310 11.03 23.04 -1.33
C GLY A 310 10.59 22.46 -2.66
N THR A 311 11.33 21.49 -3.16
CA THR A 311 11.03 20.79 -4.41
C THR A 311 10.25 19.53 -4.13
N TYR A 312 9.09 19.40 -4.77
CA TYR A 312 8.25 18.20 -4.76
C TYR A 312 8.29 17.55 -6.13
N VAL A 313 8.21 16.23 -6.15
CA VAL A 313 7.85 15.47 -7.33
C VAL A 313 6.48 14.86 -7.07
N LEU A 314 5.50 15.30 -7.84
CA LEU A 314 4.18 14.70 -7.84
C LEU A 314 4.11 13.68 -8.97
N ARG A 315 3.62 12.49 -8.66
CA ARG A 315 3.38 11.45 -9.65
C ARG A 315 1.89 11.30 -9.89
N GLY A 316 1.48 11.39 -11.15
CA GLY A 316 0.15 11.01 -11.61
C GLY A 316 0.20 9.58 -12.13
N ARG A 317 -0.62 8.70 -11.58
CA ARG A 317 -0.78 7.32 -12.03
C ARG A 317 -2.14 7.11 -12.63
N ALA A 318 -2.18 6.71 -13.89
CA ALA A 318 -3.36 6.11 -14.51
C ALA A 318 -3.27 4.60 -14.34
N ASP A 319 -4.36 3.97 -13.93
CA ASP A 319 -4.39 2.54 -13.57
C ASP A 319 -5.75 1.98 -14.03
N ASP A 320 -5.73 0.93 -14.85
CA ASP A 320 -6.93 0.26 -15.34
C ASP A 320 -7.40 -0.90 -14.44
N GLY A 321 -6.63 -1.14 -13.37
CA GLY A 321 -6.81 -2.26 -12.44
C GLY A 321 -5.84 -3.42 -12.72
N GLY A 322 -5.27 -3.50 -13.92
CA GLY A 322 -4.30 -4.51 -14.33
C GLY A 322 -2.91 -3.95 -14.57
N LEU A 323 -2.85 -2.91 -15.39
CA LEU A 323 -1.63 -2.21 -15.79
C LEU A 323 -1.74 -0.73 -15.42
N TRP A 324 -0.64 0.01 -15.54
CA TRP A 324 -0.59 1.43 -15.19
C TRP A 324 0.40 2.19 -16.09
N ALA A 325 0.24 3.50 -16.08
CA ALA A 325 1.24 4.44 -16.56
C ALA A 325 1.44 5.56 -15.53
N ASP A 326 2.65 6.09 -15.47
CA ASP A 326 3.02 7.16 -14.55
C ASP A 326 3.53 8.38 -15.30
N VAL A 327 3.28 9.56 -14.74
CA VAL A 327 3.86 10.83 -15.17
C VAL A 327 4.29 11.63 -13.97
N ASP A 328 5.47 12.24 -14.04
CA ASP A 328 6.02 13.05 -12.96
C ASP A 328 5.96 14.54 -13.31
N VAL A 329 5.58 15.36 -12.32
CA VAL A 329 5.62 16.83 -12.39
C VAL A 329 6.43 17.35 -11.22
N ILE A 330 7.43 18.19 -11.51
CA ILE A 330 8.28 18.83 -10.49
C ILE A 330 7.63 20.14 -10.09
N ILE A 331 7.44 20.35 -8.79
CA ILE A 331 6.87 21.58 -8.23
C ILE A 331 7.90 22.23 -7.31
N ASP A 332 8.36 23.43 -7.68
CA ASP A 332 9.22 24.23 -6.82
C ASP A 332 8.37 25.22 -6.01
N VAL A 333 8.23 24.94 -4.74
CA VAL A 333 7.43 25.73 -3.79
C VAL A 333 8.33 26.74 -3.09
N ARG A 334 8.08 28.02 -3.32
CA ARG A 334 8.79 29.13 -2.66
C ARG A 334 8.10 29.52 -1.35
N PRO A 335 8.84 30.09 -0.38
CA PRO A 335 8.23 30.70 0.79
C PRO A 335 7.19 31.77 0.41
N VAL A 336 6.30 32.08 1.35
CA VAL A 336 5.44 33.28 1.24
C VAL A 336 6.32 34.51 1.36
N ASP A 337 6.11 35.49 0.49
CA ASP A 337 6.78 36.82 0.65
C ASP A 337 6.39 37.41 2.02
N ARG A 338 7.35 37.88 2.76
CA ARG A 338 7.16 38.60 4.02
C ARG A 338 6.78 40.04 3.77
#